data_9f9b94e70a05e27a4568b124093214f0
#
_entry.id   9f9b94e70a05e27a4568b124093214f0
#
_cell.length_a   1.000
_cell.length_b   1.000
_cell.length_c   1.000
_cell.angle_alpha   90.00
_cell.angle_beta   90.00
_cell.angle_gamma   90.00
#
_symmetry.space_group_name_H-M   'P 1'
#
loop_
_entity.id
_entity.type
_entity.pdbx_description
1 polymer ?
#
loop_
_entity_poly.entity_id
_entity_poly.type
_entity_poly.pdbx_seq_one_letter_code
_entity_poly.pdbx_strand_id
1 'polypeptide(L)'
;MKLLLLSLFFISTSLASKNIESTSGITEGYQQNNVMNWDDIPYAQPPIGNLRWKAPRKLDNSSQAIISKENNFCVQRPSGMGGSEGDGFFSGSEDCLYLDIKTPLKISSDKVLPVMFWIHGGGNTSGLKDLYNFSTMVD
;
A
#
# COMPACT_ATOMS: atom_id res chain seq x y z
N MET A 1 35.48 6.18 -46.56
CA MET A 1 34.40 6.73 -45.73
C MET A 1 33.95 5.61 -44.77
N LYS A 2 34.53 5.58 -43.54
CA LYS A 2 34.21 4.53 -42.54
C LYS A 2 33.06 5.00 -41.70
N LEU A 3 31.94 4.31 -41.78
CA LEU A 3 30.76 4.54 -40.94
C LEU A 3 31.03 3.93 -39.55
N LEU A 4 31.13 4.77 -38.53
CA LEU A 4 31.24 4.35 -37.13
C LEU A 4 29.81 4.09 -36.62
N LEU A 5 29.44 2.82 -36.48
CA LEU A 5 28.19 2.45 -35.78
C LEU A 5 28.38 2.62 -34.27
N LEU A 6 27.77 3.66 -33.74
CA LEU A 6 27.69 3.90 -32.28
C LEU A 6 26.56 3.03 -31.73
N SER A 7 26.87 1.89 -31.14
CA SER A 7 25.89 1.06 -30.43
C SER A 7 25.57 1.71 -29.09
N LEU A 8 24.35 2.28 -28.96
CA LEU A 8 23.81 2.70 -27.69
C LEU A 8 23.48 1.45 -26.85
N PHE A 9 24.28 1.20 -25.84
CA PHE A 9 23.92 0.23 -24.78
C PHE A 9 22.89 0.89 -23.86
N PHE A 10 21.63 0.51 -23.96
CA PHE A 10 20.63 0.80 -22.95
C PHE A 10 20.89 -0.08 -21.72
N ILE A 11 21.49 0.50 -20.67
CA ILE A 11 21.55 -0.14 -19.37
C ILE A 11 20.16 -0.02 -18.77
N SER A 12 19.37 -1.07 -18.89
CA SER A 12 18.12 -1.22 -18.14
C SER A 12 18.47 -1.48 -16.68
N THR A 13 18.38 -0.46 -15.85
CA THR A 13 18.43 -0.64 -14.39
C THR A 13 17.12 -1.32 -13.98
N SER A 14 17.15 -2.62 -13.80
CA SER A 14 16.09 -3.35 -13.13
C SER A 14 16.02 -2.83 -11.69
N LEU A 15 14.98 -2.07 -11.35
CA LEU A 15 14.63 -1.84 -9.96
C LEU A 15 14.30 -3.21 -9.37
N ALA A 16 15.06 -3.65 -8.39
CA ALA A 16 14.79 -4.89 -7.69
C ALA A 16 13.47 -4.74 -6.94
N SER A 17 12.41 -5.34 -7.45
CA SER A 17 11.17 -5.48 -6.70
C SER A 17 11.41 -6.48 -5.57
N LYS A 18 11.04 -6.12 -4.35
CA LYS A 18 11.14 -6.99 -3.19
C LYS A 18 9.74 -7.47 -2.83
N ASN A 19 9.40 -8.67 -3.26
CA ASN A 19 8.14 -9.28 -2.91
C ASN A 19 8.15 -9.77 -1.46
N ILE A 20 7.06 -9.57 -0.76
CA ILE A 20 6.80 -10.20 0.53
C ILE A 20 5.60 -11.13 0.41
N GLU A 21 5.72 -12.27 1.08
CA GLU A 21 4.64 -13.24 1.21
C GLU A 21 3.97 -13.08 2.57
N SER A 22 2.67 -13.03 2.58
CA SER A 22 1.84 -12.98 3.77
C SER A 22 0.68 -13.98 3.66
N THR A 23 -0.07 -14.14 4.72
CA THR A 23 -1.32 -14.93 4.66
C THR A 23 -2.36 -14.33 3.72
N SER A 24 -2.21 -13.05 3.40
CA SER A 24 -3.12 -12.34 2.48
C SER A 24 -2.74 -12.50 1.01
N GLY A 25 -1.51 -12.93 0.73
CA GLY A 25 -0.97 -13.06 -0.62
C GLY A 25 0.44 -12.51 -0.76
N ILE A 26 0.87 -12.32 -1.99
CA ILE A 26 2.18 -11.79 -2.35
C ILE A 26 2.03 -10.32 -2.72
N THR A 27 2.72 -9.45 -1.99
CA THR A 27 2.74 -8.01 -2.28
C THR A 27 4.07 -7.63 -2.92
N GLU A 28 4.01 -6.96 -4.04
CA GLU A 28 5.19 -6.38 -4.67
C GLU A 28 5.57 -5.08 -3.97
N GLY A 29 6.84 -5.02 -3.51
CA GLY A 29 7.39 -3.81 -2.91
C GLY A 29 8.05 -2.92 -3.94
N TYR A 30 8.01 -1.64 -3.71
CA TYR A 30 8.72 -0.65 -4.51
C TYR A 30 9.57 0.26 -3.64
N GLN A 31 10.68 0.70 -4.20
CA GLN A 31 11.57 1.65 -3.55
C GLN A 31 11.16 3.08 -3.86
N GLN A 32 11.06 3.90 -2.82
CA GLN A 32 10.96 5.35 -2.96
C GLN A 32 11.98 6.00 -2.00
N ASN A 33 12.98 6.68 -2.56
CA ASN A 33 14.13 7.19 -1.80
C ASN A 33 14.85 6.06 -1.03
N ASN A 34 15.04 6.21 0.29
CA ASN A 34 15.64 5.20 1.17
C ASN A 34 14.62 4.29 1.86
N VAL A 35 13.38 4.25 1.36
CA VAL A 35 12.28 3.50 1.93
C VAL A 35 11.78 2.45 0.95
N MET A 36 11.57 1.22 1.45
CA MET A 36 10.77 0.20 0.79
C MET A 36 9.32 0.31 1.24
N ASN A 37 8.42 0.26 0.27
CA ASN A 37 6.99 0.37 0.48
C ASN A 37 6.29 -0.88 -0.05
N TRP A 38 5.27 -1.34 0.69
CA TRP A 38 4.31 -2.34 0.27
C TRP A 38 2.92 -1.80 0.62
N ASP A 39 2.13 -1.52 -0.39
CA ASP A 39 0.85 -0.86 -0.22
C ASP A 39 -0.30 -1.85 -0.42
N ASP A 40 -1.46 -1.51 0.13
CA ASP A 40 -2.74 -2.18 -0.08
C ASP A 40 -2.77 -3.65 0.36
N ILE A 41 -2.10 -3.98 1.44
CA ILE A 41 -2.15 -5.33 2.01
C ILE A 41 -3.49 -5.51 2.74
N PRO A 42 -4.37 -6.40 2.29
CA PRO A 42 -5.63 -6.63 2.99
C PRO A 42 -5.37 -7.36 4.32
N TYR A 43 -5.97 -6.87 5.40
CA TYR A 43 -5.82 -7.49 6.71
C TYR A 43 -7.07 -8.24 7.19
N ALA A 44 -8.18 -8.13 6.45
CA ALA A 44 -9.41 -8.88 6.70
C ALA A 44 -10.18 -9.07 5.40
N GLN A 45 -11.15 -9.98 5.41
CA GLN A 45 -12.08 -10.14 4.29
C GLN A 45 -12.85 -8.84 4.07
N PRO A 46 -13.13 -8.47 2.80
CA PRO A 46 -13.93 -7.30 2.49
C PRO A 46 -15.26 -7.30 3.25
N PRO A 47 -15.61 -6.23 3.99
CA PRO A 47 -16.84 -6.16 4.79
C PRO A 47 -18.06 -5.85 3.92
N ILE A 48 -18.28 -6.64 2.88
CA ILE A 48 -19.35 -6.46 1.90
C ILE A 48 -20.46 -7.49 2.09
N GLY A 49 -21.63 -7.23 1.51
CA GLY A 49 -22.76 -8.14 1.52
C GLY A 49 -23.10 -8.62 2.94
N ASN A 50 -23.03 -9.91 3.17
CA ASN A 50 -23.34 -10.54 4.47
C ASN A 50 -22.33 -10.23 5.57
N LEU A 51 -21.18 -9.65 5.25
CA LEU A 51 -20.14 -9.26 6.23
C LEU A 51 -20.25 -7.81 6.68
N ARG A 52 -21.15 -7.01 6.10
CA ARG A 52 -21.39 -5.63 6.54
C ARG A 52 -21.84 -5.60 8.00
N TRP A 53 -21.31 -4.63 8.75
CA TRP A 53 -21.61 -4.41 10.17
C TRP A 53 -21.31 -5.60 11.09
N LYS A 54 -20.44 -6.51 10.66
CA LYS A 54 -19.96 -7.63 11.46
C LYS A 54 -18.51 -7.47 11.84
N ALA A 55 -18.09 -8.22 12.84
CA ALA A 55 -16.68 -8.29 13.22
C ALA A 55 -15.83 -8.73 12.01
N PRO A 56 -14.62 -8.17 11.84
CA PRO A 56 -13.72 -8.55 10.76
C PRO A 56 -13.47 -10.07 10.72
N ARG A 57 -13.44 -10.61 9.53
CA ARG A 57 -13.16 -12.03 9.29
C ARG A 57 -11.74 -12.18 8.77
N LYS A 58 -11.05 -13.19 9.27
CA LYS A 58 -9.71 -13.55 8.80
C LYS A 58 -9.77 -13.88 7.30
N LEU A 59 -8.77 -13.42 6.55
CA LEU A 59 -8.57 -13.85 5.17
C LEU A 59 -8.21 -15.33 5.12
N ASP A 60 -8.65 -16.00 4.08
CA ASP A 60 -8.12 -17.30 3.71
C ASP A 60 -6.69 -17.13 3.20
N ASN A 61 -5.83 -18.12 3.47
CA ASN A 61 -4.46 -18.07 2.99
C ASN A 61 -4.46 -18.01 1.46
N SER A 62 -3.71 -17.08 0.91
CA SER A 62 -3.60 -16.86 -0.52
C SER A 62 -2.13 -16.84 -0.94
N SER A 63 -1.84 -17.42 -2.10
CA SER A 63 -0.55 -17.28 -2.80
C SER A 63 -0.67 -16.38 -4.04
N GLN A 64 -1.80 -15.70 -4.20
CA GLN A 64 -2.03 -14.80 -5.32
C GLN A 64 -1.33 -13.44 -5.09
N ALA A 65 -0.96 -12.78 -6.18
CA ALA A 65 -0.47 -11.43 -6.13
C ALA A 65 -1.56 -10.48 -5.62
N ILE A 66 -1.20 -9.63 -4.66
CA ILE A 66 -2.03 -8.53 -4.20
C ILE A 66 -1.85 -7.39 -5.20
N ILE A 67 -2.94 -6.95 -5.79
CA ILE A 67 -2.97 -5.85 -6.74
C ILE A 67 -3.48 -4.61 -6.01
N SER A 68 -2.68 -3.55 -6.02
CA SER A 68 -3.10 -2.24 -5.50
C SER A 68 -4.37 -1.77 -6.19
N LYS A 69 -5.29 -1.21 -5.43
CA LYS A 69 -6.58 -0.73 -5.90
C LYS A 69 -6.71 0.77 -5.68
N GLU A 70 -7.15 1.45 -6.71
CA GLU A 70 -7.58 2.85 -6.56
C GLU A 70 -8.83 2.92 -5.66
N ASN A 71 -8.93 4.01 -4.89
CA ASN A 71 -10.09 4.28 -4.02
C ASN A 71 -10.41 3.16 -3.00
N ASN A 72 -9.40 2.53 -2.45
CA ASN A 72 -9.54 1.46 -1.44
C ASN A 72 -9.78 1.98 -0.02
N PHE A 73 -9.98 3.27 0.17
CA PHE A 73 -10.38 3.85 1.45
C PHE A 73 -11.88 3.64 1.70
N CYS A 74 -12.27 3.62 2.97
CA CYS A 74 -13.65 3.34 3.35
C CYS A 74 -14.61 4.44 2.91
N VAL A 75 -15.84 4.06 2.59
CA VAL A 75 -16.91 4.98 2.15
C VAL A 75 -17.08 6.13 3.14
N GLN A 76 -16.95 7.34 2.67
CA GLN A 76 -16.99 8.54 3.47
C GLN A 76 -17.46 9.75 2.65
N ARG A 77 -17.86 10.82 3.34
CA ARG A 77 -18.09 12.11 2.69
C ARG A 77 -16.76 12.76 2.33
N PRO A 78 -16.68 13.46 1.20
CA PRO A 78 -15.52 14.28 0.86
C PRO A 78 -15.19 15.25 1.99
N SER A 79 -13.91 15.34 2.33
CA SER A 79 -13.40 16.23 3.37
C SER A 79 -11.94 16.56 3.11
N GLY A 80 -11.39 17.56 3.83
CA GLY A 80 -9.96 17.84 3.80
C GLY A 80 -9.09 16.71 4.37
N MET A 81 -9.69 15.68 4.97
CA MET A 81 -9.02 14.48 5.50
C MET A 81 -9.14 13.27 4.56
N GLY A 82 -9.61 13.45 3.36
CA GLY A 82 -9.77 12.40 2.35
C GLY A 82 -11.17 12.34 1.75
N GLY A 83 -11.35 11.47 0.77
CA GLY A 83 -12.63 11.28 0.11
C GLY A 83 -13.03 12.43 -0.80
N SER A 84 -12.06 13.09 -1.46
CA SER A 84 -12.31 14.24 -2.32
C SER A 84 -12.86 13.89 -3.71
N GLU A 85 -12.80 12.63 -4.10
CA GLU A 85 -13.27 12.16 -5.41
C GLU A 85 -14.56 11.37 -5.25
N GLY A 86 -15.57 11.70 -6.04
CA GLY A 86 -16.87 11.03 -6.01
C GLY A 86 -17.99 11.90 -6.59
N ASP A 87 -19.21 11.46 -6.46
CA ASP A 87 -20.42 12.16 -6.94
C ASP A 87 -20.82 13.40 -6.11
N GLY A 88 -19.96 13.82 -5.19
CA GLY A 88 -20.18 14.94 -4.29
C GLY A 88 -20.86 14.57 -2.96
N PHE A 89 -21.36 13.34 -2.82
CA PHE A 89 -22.00 12.87 -1.58
C PHE A 89 -21.14 11.89 -0.82
N PHE A 90 -20.63 10.87 -1.48
CA PHE A 90 -19.77 9.83 -0.89
C PHE A 90 -18.72 9.37 -1.89
N SER A 91 -17.57 8.94 -1.38
CA SER A 91 -16.49 8.33 -2.14
C SER A 91 -15.86 7.19 -1.34
N GLY A 92 -15.01 6.39 -1.99
CA GLY A 92 -14.40 5.22 -1.38
C GLY A 92 -15.14 3.92 -1.69
N SER A 93 -14.74 2.85 -1.02
CA SER A 93 -15.25 1.51 -1.24
C SER A 93 -15.64 0.86 0.09
N GLU A 94 -16.59 -0.08 0.08
CA GLU A 94 -16.82 -0.96 1.22
C GLU A 94 -15.69 -1.99 1.39
N ASP A 95 -15.02 -2.36 0.30
CA ASP A 95 -13.77 -3.13 0.32
C ASP A 95 -12.60 -2.19 0.63
N CYS A 96 -12.34 -1.93 1.91
CA CYS A 96 -11.42 -0.89 2.38
C CYS A 96 -10.49 -1.30 3.54
N LEU A 97 -10.41 -2.59 3.86
CA LEU A 97 -9.62 -3.05 4.99
C LEU A 97 -8.19 -3.38 4.58
N TYR A 98 -7.42 -2.33 4.30
CA TYR A 98 -6.05 -2.39 3.80
C TYR A 98 -5.09 -1.62 4.69
N LEU A 99 -3.83 -2.06 4.72
CA LEU A 99 -2.72 -1.37 5.37
C LEU A 99 -1.51 -1.27 4.43
N ASP A 100 -0.62 -0.34 4.73
CA ASP A 100 0.67 -0.20 4.07
C ASP A 100 1.80 -0.51 5.03
N ILE A 101 2.89 -1.05 4.51
CA ILE A 101 4.12 -1.30 5.26
C ILE A 101 5.24 -0.47 4.64
N LYS A 102 6.00 0.19 5.50
CA LYS A 102 7.19 0.95 5.11
C LYS A 102 8.38 0.53 5.96
N THR A 103 9.52 0.28 5.34
CA THR A 103 10.76 -0.05 6.04
C THR A 103 11.93 0.73 5.48
N PRO A 104 13.01 0.93 6.24
CA PRO A 104 14.26 1.40 5.65
C PRO A 104 14.68 0.49 4.49
N LEU A 105 15.25 1.07 3.44
CA LEU A 105 15.74 0.31 2.29
C LEU A 105 16.83 -0.69 2.69
N LYS A 106 17.70 -0.29 3.60
CA LYS A 106 18.83 -1.08 4.08
C LYS A 106 18.61 -1.46 5.54
N ILE A 107 18.30 -2.71 5.78
CA ILE A 107 18.19 -3.29 7.11
C ILE A 107 19.32 -4.31 7.24
N SER A 108 20.16 -4.15 8.26
CA SER A 108 21.17 -5.16 8.61
C SER A 108 20.46 -6.41 9.14
N SER A 109 20.88 -7.59 8.69
CA SER A 109 20.24 -8.87 9.02
C SER A 109 20.26 -9.22 10.52
N ASP A 110 21.12 -8.57 11.29
CA ASP A 110 21.28 -8.73 12.74
C ASP A 110 20.43 -7.74 13.55
N LYS A 111 19.74 -6.81 12.89
CA LYS A 111 18.92 -5.80 13.55
C LYS A 111 17.44 -6.16 13.54
N VAL A 112 16.84 -6.12 14.73
CA VAL A 112 15.40 -6.10 14.91
C VAL A 112 14.96 -4.64 15.00
N LEU A 113 14.07 -4.23 14.11
CA LEU A 113 13.52 -2.87 14.13
C LEU A 113 12.28 -2.79 15.00
N PRO A 114 12.07 -1.67 15.70
CA PRO A 114 10.81 -1.42 16.37
C PRO A 114 9.69 -1.29 15.33
N VAL A 115 8.49 -1.75 15.68
CA VAL A 115 7.31 -1.61 14.83
C VAL A 115 6.45 -0.47 15.36
N MET A 116 6.17 0.51 14.52
CA MET A 116 5.19 1.53 14.78
C MET A 116 3.90 1.20 14.03
N PHE A 117 2.80 1.12 14.75
CA PHE A 117 1.48 0.92 14.19
C PHE A 117 0.72 2.25 14.23
N TRP A 118 0.35 2.76 13.05
CA TRP A 118 -0.36 4.02 12.90
C TRP A 118 -1.81 3.80 12.48
N ILE A 119 -2.74 4.44 13.18
CA ILE A 119 -4.15 4.51 12.82
C ILE A 119 -4.47 5.97 12.53
N HIS A 120 -4.91 6.26 11.31
CA HIS A 120 -5.21 7.62 10.90
C HIS A 120 -6.37 8.23 11.70
N GLY A 121 -6.36 9.54 11.83
CA GLY A 121 -7.44 10.31 12.43
C GLY A 121 -8.61 10.53 11.45
N GLY A 122 -9.58 11.35 11.88
CA GLY A 122 -10.73 11.76 11.06
C GLY A 122 -12.08 11.62 11.77
N GLY A 123 -12.06 11.47 13.12
CA GLY A 123 -13.26 11.47 13.95
C GLY A 123 -14.21 10.30 13.66
N ASN A 124 -13.72 9.18 13.16
CA ASN A 124 -14.50 8.03 12.68
C ASN A 124 -15.49 8.37 11.55
N THR A 125 -15.28 9.45 10.84
CA THR A 125 -16.18 9.90 9.75
C THR A 125 -15.46 10.05 8.43
N SER A 126 -14.15 10.26 8.45
CA SER A 126 -13.32 10.45 7.26
C SER A 126 -11.87 10.07 7.53
N GLY A 127 -11.05 10.07 6.51
CA GLY A 127 -9.62 9.78 6.58
C GLY A 127 -9.22 8.60 5.70
N LEU A 128 -7.96 8.54 5.36
CA LEU A 128 -7.38 7.46 4.59
C LEU A 128 -5.89 7.30 4.91
N LYS A 129 -5.36 6.11 4.72
CA LYS A 129 -3.96 5.79 5.00
C LYS A 129 -2.98 6.59 4.15
N ASP A 130 -3.35 6.91 2.91
CA ASP A 130 -2.48 7.55 1.91
C ASP A 130 -2.23 9.04 2.14
N LEU A 131 -2.94 9.67 3.09
CA LEU A 131 -2.69 11.07 3.48
C LEU A 131 -1.36 11.28 4.20
N TYR A 132 -0.77 10.22 4.73
CA TYR A 132 0.36 10.33 5.64
C TYR A 132 1.64 9.78 5.00
N ASN A 133 2.65 10.65 4.89
CA ASN A 133 3.97 10.23 4.42
C ASN A 133 4.91 10.06 5.61
N PHE A 134 5.22 8.82 5.95
CA PHE A 134 6.13 8.47 7.04
C PHE A 134 7.58 8.23 6.60
N SER A 135 7.93 8.54 5.35
CA SER A 135 9.26 8.24 4.82
C SER A 135 10.40 8.84 5.66
N THR A 136 10.22 10.06 6.18
CA THR A 136 11.23 10.72 7.04
C THR A 136 11.40 10.03 8.40
N MET A 137 10.37 9.32 8.89
CA MET A 137 10.46 8.60 10.18
C MET A 137 11.06 7.21 10.00
N VAL A 138 11.02 6.68 8.80
CA VAL A 138 11.45 5.32 8.45
C VAL A 138 12.88 5.31 7.92
N ASP A 139 13.35 6.40 7.32
CA ASP A 139 14.70 6.55 6.73
C ASP A 139 15.85 6.49 7.76
#